data_539625a0ad6d133d3f261a3fb758d55c
#
_entry.id   539625a0ad6d133d3f261a3fb758d55c
#
_cell.length_a   1.000
_cell.length_b   1.000
_cell.length_c   1.000
_cell.angle_alpha   90.00
_cell.angle_beta   90.00
_cell.angle_gamma   90.00
#
_symmetry.space_group_name_H-M   'P 1'
#
loop_
_entity.id
_entity.type
_entity.pdbx_description
1 polymer ?
#
loop_
_entity_poly.entity_id
_entity_poly.type
_entity_poly.pdbx_seq_one_letter_code
_entity_poly.pdbx_strand_id
1 'polypeptide(L)'
;MPQAQAITPEAIRMLGKIAESGSMAAAARAMNLVPSALTYRVRQLERQLDVLLFDRSTRYARLTLAGQELLREGVQVLERLEGLANRVQRIATGWEPQLTLAVDSIIVRGTLWHMCEQFFALGAPTRLRIREETLSGTLNAVLEGHADLAIGTVASLSSSVVHANFQSRPLGEVPFIFAVAPQHALAKATHAISNTELAQHRIVAVADSAVSAKAHEKISIGIIAGQEVFTVPNLAAKLDAQLRGLGCGYLPRCLAQPYLDNGQLLQRTTENTPRVSHIGYAWPSVPKVALGKAMLWWLKELESPVTRRALLEVQ
;
A
#
# COMPACT_ATOMS: atom_id res chain seq x y z
N MET A 1 -5.80 35.46 7.26
CA MET A 1 -6.93 34.87 6.53
C MET A 1 -6.79 34.86 5.00
N PRO A 2 -6.14 35.81 4.34
CA PRO A 2 -5.99 35.74 2.88
C PRO A 2 -5.10 34.60 2.36
N GLN A 3 -4.11 34.13 3.14
CA GLN A 3 -3.19 33.07 2.72
C GLN A 3 -3.86 31.70 2.50
N ALA A 4 -4.80 31.30 3.36
CA ALA A 4 -5.53 30.05 3.20
C ALA A 4 -6.41 30.01 1.93
N GLN A 5 -6.90 31.16 1.47
CA GLN A 5 -7.70 31.24 0.24
C GLN A 5 -6.86 31.07 -1.04
N ALA A 6 -5.53 31.23 -0.95
CA ALA A 6 -4.63 31.00 -2.07
C ALA A 6 -4.41 29.50 -2.37
N ILE A 7 -4.59 28.65 -1.35
CA ILE A 7 -4.41 27.20 -1.46
C ILE A 7 -5.72 26.59 -1.98
N THR A 8 -5.86 26.53 -3.30
CA THR A 8 -7.01 25.93 -3.96
C THR A 8 -6.67 24.53 -4.48
N PRO A 9 -7.66 23.66 -4.74
CA PRO A 9 -7.43 22.36 -5.39
C PRO A 9 -6.65 22.47 -6.69
N GLU A 10 -6.91 23.51 -7.48
CA GLU A 10 -6.20 23.77 -8.75
C GLU A 10 -4.73 24.15 -8.50
N ALA A 11 -4.46 24.95 -7.47
CA ALA A 11 -3.10 25.32 -7.09
C ALA A 11 -2.28 24.10 -6.64
N ILE A 12 -2.87 23.19 -5.86
CA ILE A 12 -2.23 21.96 -5.41
C ILE A 12 -1.94 21.04 -6.60
N ARG A 13 -2.93 20.81 -7.49
CA ARG A 13 -2.75 19.98 -8.70
C ARG A 13 -1.68 20.57 -9.63
N MET A 14 -1.65 21.89 -9.77
CA MET A 14 -0.62 22.62 -10.53
C MET A 14 0.78 22.35 -9.97
N LEU A 15 0.94 22.45 -8.65
CA LEU A 15 2.21 22.17 -7.96
C LEU A 15 2.68 20.74 -8.22
N GLY A 16 1.79 19.77 -8.05
CA GLY A 16 2.07 18.35 -8.28
C GLY A 16 2.49 18.09 -9.73
N LYS A 17 1.78 18.70 -10.70
CA LYS A 17 2.11 18.52 -12.12
C LYS A 17 3.46 19.10 -12.50
N ILE A 18 3.85 20.23 -11.91
CA ILE A 18 5.18 20.83 -12.13
C ILE A 18 6.27 19.94 -11.53
N ALA A 19 6.06 19.42 -10.30
CA ALA A 19 7.01 18.54 -9.62
C ALA A 19 7.22 17.25 -10.42
N GLU A 20 6.13 16.63 -10.90
CA GLU A 20 6.16 15.41 -11.73
C GLU A 20 6.88 15.64 -13.06
N SER A 21 6.62 16.77 -13.73
CA SER A 21 7.17 17.08 -15.05
C SER A 21 8.63 17.54 -15.00
N GLY A 22 9.17 17.93 -13.85
CA GLY A 22 10.53 18.42 -13.67
C GLY A 22 10.83 19.76 -14.36
N SER A 23 9.90 20.34 -15.11
CA SER A 23 10.08 21.65 -15.76
C SER A 23 8.75 22.39 -15.96
N MET A 24 8.81 23.73 -15.85
CA MET A 24 7.64 24.61 -16.07
C MET A 24 7.06 24.46 -17.50
N ALA A 25 7.92 24.31 -18.50
CA ALA A 25 7.48 24.19 -19.90
C ALA A 25 6.79 22.84 -20.18
N ALA A 26 7.29 21.73 -19.60
CA ALA A 26 6.67 20.43 -19.75
C ALA A 26 5.32 20.38 -19.01
N ALA A 27 5.25 20.90 -17.79
CA ALA A 27 4.02 20.99 -17.01
C ALA A 27 2.96 21.85 -17.73
N ALA A 28 3.36 23.01 -18.28
CA ALA A 28 2.45 23.87 -19.01
C ALA A 28 1.81 23.15 -20.21
N ARG A 29 2.62 22.42 -21.00
CA ARG A 29 2.09 21.59 -22.10
C ARG A 29 1.12 20.52 -21.61
N ALA A 30 1.47 19.80 -20.52
CA ALA A 30 0.62 18.77 -19.94
C ALA A 30 -0.72 19.32 -19.38
N MET A 31 -0.75 20.61 -19.03
CA MET A 31 -1.93 21.31 -18.54
C MET A 31 -2.66 22.13 -19.62
N ASN A 32 -2.26 22.03 -20.88
CA ASN A 32 -2.78 22.84 -21.99
C ASN A 32 -2.68 24.36 -21.73
N LEU A 33 -1.58 24.80 -21.14
CA LEU A 33 -1.30 26.19 -20.82
C LEU A 33 -0.04 26.67 -21.57
N VAL A 34 0.03 27.99 -21.82
CA VAL A 34 1.30 28.60 -22.23
C VAL A 34 2.24 28.74 -21.03
N PRO A 35 3.57 28.57 -21.21
CA PRO A 35 4.53 28.60 -20.09
C PRO A 35 4.50 29.90 -19.28
N SER A 36 4.22 31.05 -19.91
CA SER A 36 4.08 32.34 -19.23
C SER A 36 2.89 32.38 -18.27
N ALA A 37 1.76 31.78 -18.65
CA ALA A 37 0.57 31.71 -17.80
C ALA A 37 0.82 30.81 -16.57
N LEU A 38 1.48 29.66 -16.75
CA LEU A 38 1.83 28.79 -15.63
C LEU A 38 2.80 29.49 -14.67
N THR A 39 3.84 30.14 -15.20
CA THR A 39 4.81 30.91 -14.40
C THR A 39 4.12 32.04 -13.63
N TYR A 40 3.17 32.75 -14.26
CA TYR A 40 2.39 33.79 -13.60
C TYR A 40 1.57 33.24 -12.43
N ARG A 41 0.86 32.11 -12.62
CA ARG A 41 0.06 31.45 -11.56
C ARG A 41 0.92 31.01 -10.39
N VAL A 42 2.10 30.43 -10.64
CA VAL A 42 3.05 30.04 -9.58
C VAL A 42 3.51 31.27 -8.80
N ARG A 43 3.93 32.34 -9.50
CA ARG A 43 4.34 33.58 -8.85
C ARG A 43 3.21 34.26 -8.05
N GLN A 44 1.98 34.13 -8.53
CA GLN A 44 0.81 34.64 -7.82
C GLN A 44 0.61 33.87 -6.49
N LEU A 45 0.68 32.54 -6.54
CA LEU A 45 0.57 31.71 -5.36
C LEU A 45 1.71 32.00 -4.35
N GLU A 46 2.96 32.07 -4.82
CA GLU A 46 4.13 32.42 -3.98
C GLU A 46 3.96 33.79 -3.30
N ARG A 47 3.48 34.79 -4.05
CA ARG A 47 3.19 36.13 -3.48
C ARG A 47 2.09 36.12 -2.43
N GLN A 48 1.01 35.33 -2.65
CA GLN A 48 -0.10 35.25 -1.71
C GLN A 48 0.29 34.51 -0.42
N LEU A 49 1.20 33.55 -0.52
CA LEU A 49 1.72 32.81 0.63
C LEU A 49 2.93 33.49 1.28
N ASP A 50 3.51 34.50 0.60
CA ASP A 50 4.76 35.16 0.97
C ASP A 50 5.95 34.17 1.13
N VAL A 51 5.98 33.11 0.28
CA VAL A 51 6.98 32.04 0.33
C VAL A 51 7.31 31.58 -1.08
N LEU A 52 8.59 31.31 -1.36
CA LEU A 52 8.99 30.64 -2.60
C LEU A 52 8.71 29.14 -2.52
N LEU A 53 8.01 28.61 -3.52
CA LEU A 53 7.68 27.18 -3.61
C LEU A 53 8.63 26.42 -4.54
N PHE A 54 9.30 27.13 -5.45
CA PHE A 54 10.30 26.57 -6.36
C PHE A 54 11.64 27.28 -6.21
N ASP A 55 12.71 26.48 -6.29
CA ASP A 55 14.09 26.98 -6.34
C ASP A 55 14.35 27.63 -7.71
N ARG A 56 14.73 28.89 -7.70
CA ARG A 56 15.05 29.67 -8.91
C ARG A 56 16.50 29.58 -9.34
N SER A 57 17.36 28.95 -8.53
CA SER A 57 18.78 28.80 -8.83
C SER A 57 19.07 27.70 -9.85
N THR A 58 18.09 26.82 -10.10
CA THR A 58 18.24 25.66 -10.98
C THR A 58 17.45 25.80 -12.27
N ARG A 59 17.95 25.14 -13.35
CA ARG A 59 17.23 25.02 -14.64
C ARG A 59 15.98 24.14 -14.55
N TYR A 60 15.95 23.27 -13.54
CA TYR A 60 14.86 22.34 -13.28
C TYR A 60 13.90 22.90 -12.23
N ALA A 61 12.61 22.58 -12.37
CA ALA A 61 11.60 22.97 -11.40
C ALA A 61 11.72 22.12 -10.11
N ARG A 62 12.63 22.52 -9.23
CA ARG A 62 12.79 21.88 -7.90
C ARG A 62 11.93 22.59 -6.87
N LEU A 63 11.18 21.82 -6.08
CA LEU A 63 10.44 22.35 -4.95
C LEU A 63 11.41 22.77 -3.82
N THR A 64 11.12 23.91 -3.18
CA THR A 64 11.71 24.27 -1.89
C THR A 64 11.13 23.38 -0.78
N LEU A 65 11.66 23.45 0.44
CA LEU A 65 11.07 22.75 1.60
C LEU A 65 9.61 23.14 1.81
N ALA A 66 9.28 24.43 1.66
CA ALA A 66 7.90 24.92 1.75
C ALA A 66 7.02 24.37 0.61
N GLY A 67 7.56 24.28 -0.61
CA GLY A 67 6.85 23.68 -1.74
C GLY A 67 6.59 22.18 -1.55
N GLN A 68 7.54 21.45 -0.99
CA GLN A 68 7.39 20.03 -0.64
C GLN A 68 6.30 19.83 0.42
N GLU A 69 6.31 20.65 1.46
CA GLU A 69 5.32 20.60 2.54
C GLU A 69 3.92 20.92 2.01
N LEU A 70 3.78 21.98 1.21
CA LEU A 70 2.51 22.33 0.60
C LEU A 70 1.98 21.22 -0.32
N LEU A 71 2.85 20.55 -1.09
CA LEU A 71 2.43 19.44 -1.94
C LEU A 71 2.02 18.22 -1.11
N ARG A 72 2.79 17.86 -0.07
CA ARG A 72 2.52 16.73 0.81
C ARG A 72 1.16 16.85 1.51
N GLU A 73 0.92 17.98 2.16
CA GLU A 73 -0.34 18.25 2.84
C GLU A 73 -1.49 18.50 1.86
N GLY A 74 -1.18 19.19 0.74
CA GLY A 74 -2.16 19.50 -0.30
C GLY A 74 -2.77 18.25 -0.94
N VAL A 75 -1.98 17.20 -1.18
CA VAL A 75 -2.50 15.92 -1.71
C VAL A 75 -3.54 15.32 -0.76
N GLN A 76 -3.29 15.34 0.55
CA GLN A 76 -4.25 14.86 1.54
C GLN A 76 -5.56 15.67 1.54
N VAL A 77 -5.45 16.99 1.36
CA VAL A 77 -6.65 17.86 1.26
C VAL A 77 -7.46 17.51 -0.01
N LEU A 78 -6.82 17.29 -1.14
CA LEU A 78 -7.49 16.85 -2.38
C LEU A 78 -8.23 15.54 -2.18
N GLU A 79 -7.61 14.54 -1.58
CA GLU A 79 -8.23 13.24 -1.30
C GLU A 79 -9.44 13.37 -0.36
N ARG A 80 -9.36 14.23 0.66
CA ARG A 80 -10.50 14.52 1.55
C ARG A 80 -11.66 15.19 0.82
N LEU A 81 -11.40 16.10 -0.11
CA LEU A 81 -12.42 16.73 -0.95
C LEU A 81 -13.10 15.72 -1.89
N GLU A 82 -12.33 14.85 -2.52
CA GLU A 82 -12.87 13.76 -3.34
C GLU A 82 -13.73 12.80 -2.50
N GLY A 83 -13.26 12.44 -1.30
CA GLY A 83 -14.03 11.64 -0.36
C GLY A 83 -15.36 12.31 0.07
N LEU A 84 -15.38 13.64 0.22
CA LEU A 84 -16.61 14.39 0.51
C LEU A 84 -17.58 14.32 -0.68
N ALA A 85 -17.12 14.60 -1.89
CA ALA A 85 -17.94 14.51 -3.10
C ALA A 85 -18.54 13.11 -3.29
N ASN A 86 -17.73 12.06 -3.06
CA ASN A 86 -18.16 10.67 -3.10
C ASN A 86 -19.27 10.37 -2.07
N ARG A 87 -19.16 10.91 -0.84
CA ARG A 87 -20.19 10.75 0.18
C ARG A 87 -21.51 11.40 -0.21
N VAL A 88 -21.46 12.61 -0.78
CA VAL A 88 -22.66 13.33 -1.25
C VAL A 88 -23.37 12.55 -2.35
N GLN A 89 -22.62 12.08 -3.36
CA GLN A 89 -23.20 11.28 -4.45
C GLN A 89 -23.75 9.94 -3.96
N ARG A 90 -23.07 9.27 -3.02
CA ARG A 90 -23.57 8.03 -2.41
C ARG A 90 -24.93 8.21 -1.73
N ILE A 91 -25.14 9.32 -1.02
CA ILE A 91 -26.43 9.61 -0.39
C ILE A 91 -27.54 9.72 -1.45
N ALA A 92 -27.24 10.31 -2.59
CA ALA A 92 -28.21 10.49 -3.68
C ALA A 92 -28.52 9.21 -4.44
N THR A 93 -27.53 8.32 -4.65
CA THR A 93 -27.66 7.14 -5.56
C THR A 93 -27.68 5.81 -4.84
N GLY A 94 -27.22 5.76 -3.59
CA GLY A 94 -26.96 4.54 -2.81
C GLY A 94 -25.69 3.79 -3.23
N TRP A 95 -24.95 4.28 -4.23
CA TRP A 95 -23.69 3.73 -4.71
C TRP A 95 -22.54 4.71 -4.46
N GLU A 96 -21.39 4.19 -4.08
CA GLU A 96 -20.15 4.97 -4.12
C GLU A 96 -19.78 5.26 -5.59
N PRO A 97 -19.47 6.50 -5.99
CA PRO A 97 -18.97 6.77 -7.35
C PRO A 97 -17.57 6.19 -7.55
N GLN A 98 -16.79 6.05 -6.46
CA GLN A 98 -15.52 5.35 -6.44
C GLN A 98 -15.38 4.56 -5.14
N LEU A 99 -14.81 3.35 -5.23
CA LEU A 99 -14.39 2.53 -4.11
C LEU A 99 -12.92 2.18 -4.29
N THR A 100 -12.09 2.56 -3.32
CA THR A 100 -10.66 2.26 -3.32
C THR A 100 -10.35 1.14 -2.35
N LEU A 101 -9.76 0.06 -2.83
CA LEU A 101 -9.31 -1.08 -2.05
C LEU A 101 -7.80 -0.99 -1.86
N ALA A 102 -7.33 -0.97 -0.62
CA ALA A 102 -5.93 -1.21 -0.28
C ALA A 102 -5.76 -2.71 -0.07
N VAL A 103 -4.95 -3.36 -0.88
CA VAL A 103 -4.80 -4.82 -0.89
C VAL A 103 -3.33 -5.17 -0.61
N ASP A 104 -3.11 -5.95 0.44
CA ASP A 104 -1.77 -6.43 0.76
C ASP A 104 -1.29 -7.46 -0.27
N SER A 105 0.00 -7.44 -0.55
CA SER A 105 0.65 -8.38 -1.48
C SER A 105 0.55 -9.85 -1.08
N ILE A 106 0.09 -10.15 0.15
CA ILE A 106 -0.18 -11.51 0.63
C ILE A 106 -1.45 -12.12 0.03
N ILE A 107 -2.36 -11.28 -0.48
CA ILE A 107 -3.65 -11.70 -1.03
C ILE A 107 -3.47 -12.36 -2.40
N VAL A 108 -4.12 -13.51 -2.60
CA VAL A 108 -4.09 -14.25 -3.86
C VAL A 108 -4.76 -13.44 -4.97
N ARG A 109 -3.96 -12.98 -5.92
CA ARG A 109 -4.42 -12.07 -7.01
C ARG A 109 -5.50 -12.69 -7.88
N GLY A 110 -5.42 -13.98 -8.19
CA GLY A 110 -6.44 -14.66 -9.00
C GLY A 110 -7.82 -14.56 -8.40
N THR A 111 -7.95 -14.79 -7.09
CA THR A 111 -9.22 -14.66 -6.37
C THR A 111 -9.70 -13.21 -6.34
N LEU A 112 -8.78 -12.24 -6.12
CA LEU A 112 -9.12 -10.82 -6.15
C LEU A 112 -9.69 -10.40 -7.52
N TRP A 113 -9.07 -10.86 -8.63
CA TRP A 113 -9.57 -10.56 -9.98
C TRP A 113 -10.95 -11.20 -10.23
N HIS A 114 -11.15 -12.43 -9.78
CA HIS A 114 -12.46 -13.06 -9.88
C HIS A 114 -13.55 -12.29 -9.10
N MET A 115 -13.24 -11.77 -7.91
CA MET A 115 -14.15 -10.88 -7.18
C MET A 115 -14.43 -9.59 -7.96
N CYS A 116 -13.43 -9.02 -8.61
CA CYS A 116 -13.61 -7.84 -9.47
C CYS A 116 -14.54 -8.14 -10.65
N GLU A 117 -14.38 -9.30 -11.32
CA GLU A 117 -15.25 -9.74 -12.41
C GLU A 117 -16.70 -9.86 -11.95
N GLN A 118 -16.93 -10.48 -10.79
CA GLN A 118 -18.26 -10.59 -10.20
C GLN A 118 -18.85 -9.21 -9.86
N PHE A 119 -18.04 -8.31 -9.31
CA PHE A 119 -18.46 -6.95 -9.01
C PHE A 119 -18.85 -6.17 -10.28
N PHE A 120 -18.06 -6.27 -11.34
CA PHE A 120 -18.36 -5.60 -12.61
C PHE A 120 -19.59 -6.18 -13.31
N ALA A 121 -19.86 -7.47 -13.15
CA ALA A 121 -21.08 -8.13 -13.66
C ALA A 121 -22.39 -7.58 -13.05
N LEU A 122 -22.30 -6.88 -11.90
CA LEU A 122 -23.46 -6.19 -11.30
C LEU A 122 -23.89 -4.94 -12.09
N GLY A 123 -23.09 -4.46 -13.03
CA GLY A 123 -23.33 -3.18 -13.72
C GLY A 123 -23.28 -1.97 -12.76
N ALA A 124 -22.58 -2.07 -11.64
CA ALA A 124 -22.48 -1.02 -10.63
C ALA A 124 -21.86 0.26 -11.22
N PRO A 125 -22.42 1.47 -10.96
CA PRO A 125 -21.87 2.73 -11.45
C PRO A 125 -20.67 3.19 -10.60
N THR A 126 -19.95 2.26 -9.97
CA THR A 126 -18.84 2.52 -9.05
C THR A 126 -17.52 2.26 -9.76
N ARG A 127 -16.66 3.27 -9.80
CA ARG A 127 -15.28 3.09 -10.24
C ARG A 127 -14.49 2.35 -9.16
N LEU A 128 -14.04 1.13 -9.46
CA LEU A 128 -13.18 0.38 -8.57
C LEU A 128 -11.70 0.79 -8.78
N ARG A 129 -11.00 1.07 -7.69
CA ARG A 129 -9.56 1.35 -7.68
C ARG A 129 -8.86 0.39 -6.72
N ILE A 130 -7.80 -0.26 -7.17
CA ILE A 130 -6.97 -1.13 -6.33
C ILE A 130 -5.61 -0.44 -6.13
N ARG A 131 -5.17 -0.40 -4.88
CA ARG A 131 -3.82 0.00 -4.46
C ARG A 131 -3.16 -1.23 -3.87
N GLU A 132 -1.99 -1.57 -4.37
CA GLU A 132 -1.15 -2.59 -3.73
C GLU A 132 -0.39 -1.94 -2.58
N GLU A 133 -0.52 -2.53 -1.41
CA GLU A 133 0.14 -2.11 -0.19
C GLU A 133 0.86 -3.30 0.45
N THR A 134 1.70 -3.02 1.45
CA THR A 134 2.42 -4.05 2.18
C THR A 134 2.45 -3.74 3.68
N LEU A 135 2.30 -4.78 4.49
CA LEU A 135 2.43 -4.73 5.95
C LEU A 135 1.50 -3.68 6.58
N SER A 136 2.07 -2.70 7.33
CA SER A 136 1.25 -1.68 8.00
C SER A 136 0.61 -0.69 7.03
N GLY A 137 1.16 -0.52 5.82
CA GLY A 137 0.62 0.37 4.78
C GLY A 137 -0.81 0.04 4.39
N THR A 138 -1.19 -1.25 4.41
CA THR A 138 -2.55 -1.69 4.09
C THR A 138 -3.60 -1.10 5.03
N LEU A 139 -3.37 -1.15 6.35
CA LEU A 139 -4.26 -0.54 7.33
C LEU A 139 -4.16 0.99 7.31
N ASN A 140 -2.94 1.52 7.22
CA ASN A 140 -2.70 2.96 7.20
C ASN A 140 -3.40 3.66 6.03
N ALA A 141 -3.51 3.01 4.87
CA ALA A 141 -4.27 3.56 3.74
C ALA A 141 -5.73 3.87 4.10
N VAL A 142 -6.36 3.07 4.96
CA VAL A 142 -7.72 3.35 5.46
C VAL A 142 -7.71 4.42 6.55
N LEU A 143 -6.76 4.38 7.48
CA LEU A 143 -6.67 5.35 8.58
C LEU A 143 -6.41 6.77 8.07
N GLU A 144 -5.62 6.90 7.02
CA GLU A 144 -5.29 8.18 6.38
C GLU A 144 -6.34 8.63 5.35
N GLY A 145 -7.35 7.79 5.06
CA GLY A 145 -8.42 8.09 4.10
C GLY A 145 -8.03 7.90 2.63
N HIS A 146 -6.93 7.21 2.36
CA HIS A 146 -6.44 6.89 1.02
C HIS A 146 -7.14 5.67 0.40
N ALA A 147 -7.82 4.86 1.22
CA ALA A 147 -8.62 3.74 0.82
C ALA A 147 -9.90 3.63 1.65
N ASP A 148 -10.92 3.02 1.06
CA ASP A 148 -12.21 2.79 1.70
C ASP A 148 -12.24 1.43 2.42
N LEU A 149 -11.50 0.44 1.90
CA LEU A 149 -11.43 -0.93 2.43
C LEU A 149 -9.99 -1.44 2.33
N ALA A 150 -9.46 -1.97 3.42
CA ALA A 150 -8.18 -2.66 3.50
C ALA A 150 -8.40 -4.17 3.52
N ILE A 151 -7.72 -4.93 2.66
CA ILE A 151 -7.77 -6.39 2.58
C ILE A 151 -6.36 -6.94 2.74
N GLY A 152 -6.14 -7.79 3.75
CA GLY A 152 -4.82 -8.34 4.04
C GLY A 152 -4.12 -7.65 5.22
N THR A 153 -4.85 -6.97 6.10
CA THR A 153 -4.26 -6.33 7.30
C THR A 153 -3.71 -7.37 8.25
N VAL A 154 -2.55 -7.09 8.85
CA VAL A 154 -1.95 -7.98 9.85
C VAL A 154 -2.59 -7.73 11.22
N ALA A 155 -3.22 -8.75 11.82
CA ALA A 155 -4.02 -8.61 13.03
C ALA A 155 -3.22 -8.12 14.26
N SER A 156 -1.94 -8.46 14.37
CA SER A 156 -1.07 -7.96 15.46
C SER A 156 -0.89 -6.44 15.44
N LEU A 157 -1.09 -5.81 14.28
CA LEU A 157 -1.07 -4.36 14.11
C LEU A 157 -2.41 -3.72 14.46
N SER A 158 -3.49 -4.43 14.16
CA SER A 158 -4.85 -3.96 14.48
C SER A 158 -5.12 -3.97 15.98
N SER A 159 -4.49 -4.88 16.75
CA SER A 159 -4.69 -4.99 18.21
C SER A 159 -3.90 -3.95 19.01
N SER A 160 -2.78 -3.44 18.50
CA SER A 160 -2.01 -2.37 19.16
C SER A 160 -2.62 -0.98 18.95
N VAL A 161 -3.52 -0.84 17.96
CA VAL A 161 -4.18 0.39 17.60
C VAL A 161 -5.67 0.24 17.92
N VAL A 162 -6.03 0.43 19.18
CA VAL A 162 -7.45 0.58 19.59
C VAL A 162 -7.95 1.90 19.04
N HIS A 163 -8.32 1.90 17.75
CA HIS A 163 -8.91 3.08 17.13
C HIS A 163 -10.42 2.94 17.08
N ALA A 164 -11.11 3.86 17.76
CA ALA A 164 -12.55 4.07 17.62
C ALA A 164 -12.98 4.35 16.17
N ASN A 165 -12.01 4.52 15.26
CA ASN A 165 -12.21 5.07 13.92
C ASN A 165 -12.30 4.01 12.80
N PHE A 166 -12.04 2.73 13.07
CA PHE A 166 -12.19 1.67 12.07
C PHE A 166 -12.81 0.39 12.65
N GLN A 167 -13.40 -0.41 11.76
CA GLN A 167 -13.86 -1.76 12.05
C GLN A 167 -12.93 -2.74 11.35
N SER A 168 -12.65 -3.87 12.00
CA SER A 168 -11.86 -4.95 11.42
C SER A 168 -12.52 -6.30 11.66
N ARG A 169 -12.27 -7.25 10.73
CA ARG A 169 -12.70 -8.64 10.86
C ARG A 169 -11.60 -9.58 10.40
N PRO A 170 -11.51 -10.79 10.96
CA PRO A 170 -10.54 -11.79 10.54
C PRO A 170 -10.85 -12.28 9.12
N LEU A 171 -9.81 -12.39 8.31
CA LEU A 171 -9.86 -13.07 7.01
C LEU A 171 -9.43 -14.54 7.17
N GLY A 172 -8.32 -14.80 7.89
CA GLY A 172 -7.80 -16.13 8.15
C GLY A 172 -6.35 -16.10 8.61
N GLU A 173 -5.69 -17.26 8.50
CA GLU A 173 -4.31 -17.46 8.90
C GLU A 173 -3.46 -17.85 7.71
N VAL A 174 -2.24 -17.34 7.65
CA VAL A 174 -1.26 -17.67 6.62
C VAL A 174 -0.01 -18.23 7.28
N PRO A 175 0.29 -19.51 7.10
CA PRO A 175 1.52 -20.12 7.57
C PRO A 175 2.69 -19.66 6.68
N PHE A 176 3.81 -19.32 7.32
CA PHE A 176 5.06 -18.98 6.66
C PHE A 176 6.07 -20.11 6.83
N ILE A 177 6.83 -20.37 5.79
CA ILE A 177 7.94 -21.31 5.79
C ILE A 177 9.24 -20.57 5.48
N PHE A 178 10.34 -21.04 6.04
CA PHE A 178 11.66 -20.58 5.65
C PHE A 178 12.12 -21.35 4.42
N ALA A 179 12.42 -20.62 3.34
CA ALA A 179 12.77 -21.20 2.05
C ALA A 179 14.03 -20.57 1.46
N VAL A 180 14.78 -21.38 0.74
CA VAL A 180 16.02 -20.98 0.04
C VAL A 180 16.06 -21.63 -1.35
N ALA A 181 16.75 -21.00 -2.28
CA ALA A 181 17.05 -21.62 -3.57
C ALA A 181 18.07 -22.77 -3.41
N PRO A 182 18.09 -23.79 -4.30
CA PRO A 182 19.02 -24.93 -4.22
C PRO A 182 20.50 -24.55 -4.22
N GLN A 183 20.86 -23.45 -4.86
CA GLN A 183 22.24 -22.91 -4.91
C GLN A 183 22.63 -22.09 -3.67
N HIS A 184 21.71 -21.77 -2.77
CA HIS A 184 21.99 -21.01 -1.55
C HIS A 184 22.79 -21.87 -0.55
N ALA A 185 23.71 -21.25 0.21
CA ALA A 185 24.55 -21.98 1.16
C ALA A 185 23.75 -22.80 2.18
N LEU A 186 22.63 -22.25 2.69
CA LEU A 186 21.73 -22.93 3.63
C LEU A 186 20.93 -24.08 3.00
N ALA A 187 21.00 -24.29 1.68
CA ALA A 187 20.29 -25.38 1.02
C ALA A 187 20.77 -26.78 1.47
N LYS A 188 21.99 -26.88 1.96
CA LYS A 188 22.60 -28.13 2.44
C LYS A 188 22.40 -28.38 3.93
N ALA A 189 21.80 -27.45 4.67
CA ALA A 189 21.58 -27.60 6.11
C ALA A 189 20.65 -28.80 6.38
N THR A 190 21.10 -29.73 7.22
CA THR A 190 20.34 -30.89 7.69
C THR A 190 19.84 -30.76 9.12
N HIS A 191 20.22 -29.68 9.80
CA HIS A 191 19.82 -29.32 11.15
C HIS A 191 18.90 -28.09 11.14
N ALA A 192 18.30 -27.80 12.28
CA ALA A 192 17.55 -26.54 12.47
C ALA A 192 18.52 -25.35 12.49
N ILE A 193 18.37 -24.42 11.55
CA ILE A 193 19.27 -23.29 11.35
C ILE A 193 19.09 -22.31 12.53
N SER A 194 20.19 -22.03 13.21
CA SER A 194 20.21 -21.11 14.35
C SER A 194 20.13 -19.63 13.92
N ASN A 195 19.75 -18.75 14.86
CA ASN A 195 19.77 -17.31 14.61
C ASN A 195 21.17 -16.77 14.28
N THR A 196 22.22 -17.36 14.91
CA THR A 196 23.62 -16.99 14.65
C THR A 196 24.02 -17.34 13.21
N GLU A 197 23.59 -18.51 12.72
CA GLU A 197 23.83 -18.94 11.34
C GLU A 197 23.01 -18.09 10.35
N LEU A 198 21.74 -17.83 10.63
CA LEU A 198 20.90 -16.96 9.81
C LEU A 198 21.46 -15.55 9.67
N ALA A 199 22.06 -14.99 10.73
CA ALA A 199 22.66 -13.65 10.73
C ALA A 199 23.84 -13.51 9.73
N GLN A 200 24.48 -14.63 9.34
CA GLN A 200 25.57 -14.65 8.37
C GLN A 200 25.07 -14.61 6.91
N HIS A 201 23.77 -14.73 6.68
CA HIS A 201 23.19 -14.78 5.36
C HIS A 201 22.24 -13.62 5.11
N ARG A 202 22.27 -13.06 3.89
CA ARG A 202 21.37 -11.97 3.48
C ARG A 202 19.93 -12.45 3.54
N ILE A 203 19.08 -11.69 4.27
CA ILE A 203 17.64 -11.88 4.25
C ILE A 203 16.99 -11.00 3.18
N VAL A 204 16.02 -11.54 2.43
CA VAL A 204 15.15 -10.76 1.56
C VAL A 204 13.93 -10.33 2.38
N ALA A 205 13.73 -9.04 2.54
CA ALA A 205 12.63 -8.45 3.31
C ALA A 205 11.70 -7.62 2.42
N VAL A 206 10.39 -7.65 2.71
CA VAL A 206 9.43 -6.76 2.05
C VAL A 206 9.45 -5.40 2.75
N ALA A 207 9.50 -4.32 1.97
CA ALA A 207 9.36 -2.97 2.47
C ALA A 207 7.97 -2.75 3.07
N ASP A 208 7.88 -2.05 4.20
CA ASP A 208 6.60 -1.56 4.69
C ASP A 208 6.21 -0.31 3.89
N SER A 209 5.03 -0.32 3.27
CA SER A 209 4.56 0.77 2.42
C SER A 209 3.98 1.96 3.20
N ALA A 210 3.88 1.88 4.53
CA ALA A 210 3.44 3.00 5.36
C ALA A 210 4.35 4.23 5.23
N VAL A 211 3.77 5.37 4.86
CA VAL A 211 4.50 6.62 4.66
C VAL A 211 4.77 7.33 5.98
N SER A 212 3.80 7.30 6.91
CA SER A 212 3.82 8.07 8.17
C SER A 212 4.35 7.30 9.38
N ALA A 213 4.68 6.00 9.23
CA ALA A 213 5.23 5.22 10.34
C ALA A 213 6.57 5.83 10.79
N LYS A 214 6.64 6.27 12.05
CA LYS A 214 7.91 6.61 12.70
C LYS A 214 8.87 5.44 12.45
N ALA A 215 10.13 5.73 12.17
CA ALA A 215 11.13 4.74 11.75
C ALA A 215 11.23 3.50 12.69
N HIS A 216 10.71 3.60 13.92
CA HIS A 216 10.69 2.56 14.95
C HIS A 216 9.46 1.64 14.87
N GLU A 217 8.42 2.00 14.11
CA GLU A 217 7.18 1.23 13.97
C GLU A 217 7.13 0.43 12.65
N LYS A 218 8.15 0.58 11.79
CA LYS A 218 8.24 -0.22 10.55
C LYS A 218 8.45 -1.68 10.91
N ILE A 219 7.56 -2.51 10.37
CA ILE A 219 7.59 -3.94 10.66
C ILE A 219 8.74 -4.60 9.94
N SER A 220 9.67 -5.11 10.72
CA SER A 220 10.77 -5.96 10.25
C SER A 220 10.47 -7.42 10.54
N ILE A 221 9.71 -8.08 9.64
CA ILE A 221 9.33 -9.47 9.86
C ILE A 221 10.51 -10.40 9.56
N GLY A 222 11.07 -11.04 10.60
CA GLY A 222 12.07 -12.10 10.46
C GLY A 222 13.49 -11.63 10.26
N ILE A 223 13.80 -10.35 10.46
CA ILE A 223 15.15 -9.80 10.43
C ILE A 223 15.81 -10.01 11.79
N ILE A 224 17.04 -10.47 11.78
CA ILE A 224 17.89 -10.65 12.97
C ILE A 224 18.86 -9.45 13.07
N ALA A 225 19.16 -9.03 14.28
CA ALA A 225 20.11 -7.92 14.49
C ALA A 225 21.47 -8.23 13.84
N GLY A 226 21.99 -7.27 13.05
CA GLY A 226 23.25 -7.40 12.34
C GLY A 226 23.18 -8.18 11.02
N GLN A 227 22.04 -8.71 10.63
CA GLN A 227 21.85 -9.42 9.37
C GLN A 227 21.87 -8.46 8.17
N GLU A 228 22.52 -8.85 7.09
CA GLU A 228 22.43 -8.13 5.82
C GLU A 228 21.01 -8.25 5.26
N VAL A 229 20.41 -7.11 4.87
CA VAL A 229 19.01 -7.04 4.40
C VAL A 229 18.94 -6.55 2.96
N PHE A 230 18.30 -7.33 2.11
CA PHE A 230 17.89 -6.91 0.78
C PHE A 230 16.39 -6.60 0.80
N THR A 231 16.04 -5.32 0.75
CA THR A 231 14.65 -4.88 0.80
C THR A 231 14.05 -4.81 -0.60
N VAL A 232 12.87 -5.40 -0.75
CA VAL A 232 12.11 -5.48 -2.02
C VAL A 232 10.68 -4.95 -1.81
N PRO A 233 9.99 -4.51 -2.88
CA PRO A 233 8.72 -3.78 -2.73
C PRO A 233 7.53 -4.65 -2.29
N ASN A 234 7.49 -5.94 -2.61
CA ASN A 234 6.36 -6.83 -2.33
C ASN A 234 6.76 -8.30 -2.28
N LEU A 235 5.81 -9.19 -1.97
CA LEU A 235 6.04 -10.62 -1.87
C LEU A 235 6.41 -11.29 -3.21
N ALA A 236 5.92 -10.78 -4.33
CA ALA A 236 6.28 -11.31 -5.65
C ALA A 236 7.78 -11.05 -5.96
N ALA A 237 8.24 -9.83 -5.70
CA ALA A 237 9.66 -9.48 -5.83
C ALA A 237 10.54 -10.25 -4.83
N LYS A 238 10.03 -10.51 -3.62
CA LYS A 238 10.72 -11.34 -2.62
C LYS A 238 10.90 -12.78 -3.11
N LEU A 239 9.84 -13.37 -3.64
CA LEU A 239 9.88 -14.72 -4.21
C LEU A 239 10.87 -14.79 -5.37
N ASP A 240 10.83 -13.85 -6.32
CA ASP A 240 11.77 -13.82 -7.45
C ASP A 240 13.22 -13.68 -6.98
N ALA A 241 13.49 -12.81 -6.02
CA ALA A 241 14.83 -12.66 -5.44
C ALA A 241 15.34 -13.94 -4.77
N GLN A 242 14.47 -14.66 -4.03
CA GLN A 242 14.83 -15.92 -3.38
C GLN A 242 15.06 -17.04 -4.39
N LEU A 243 14.24 -17.16 -5.44
CA LEU A 243 14.43 -18.11 -6.54
C LEU A 243 15.79 -17.92 -7.24
N ARG A 244 16.24 -16.67 -7.38
CA ARG A 244 17.57 -16.33 -7.92
C ARG A 244 18.72 -16.56 -6.95
N GLY A 245 18.44 -16.95 -5.70
CA GLY A 245 19.46 -17.14 -4.67
C GLY A 245 20.08 -15.85 -4.14
N LEU A 246 19.42 -14.70 -4.30
CA LEU A 246 19.91 -13.40 -3.83
C LEU A 246 19.81 -13.22 -2.30
N GLY A 247 19.20 -14.18 -1.62
CA GLY A 247 19.09 -14.27 -0.17
C GLY A 247 18.08 -15.33 0.26
N CYS A 248 17.83 -15.40 1.55
CA CYS A 248 16.92 -16.36 2.18
C CYS A 248 15.76 -15.62 2.88
N GLY A 249 14.77 -16.36 3.40
CA GLY A 249 13.74 -15.76 4.24
C GLY A 249 12.42 -16.53 4.26
N TYR A 250 11.48 -15.99 5.04
CA TYR A 250 10.17 -16.57 5.18
C TYR A 250 9.25 -16.15 4.03
N LEU A 251 8.52 -17.11 3.46
CA LEU A 251 7.49 -16.93 2.44
C LEU A 251 6.17 -17.53 2.92
N PRO A 252 5.01 -16.95 2.53
CA PRO A 252 3.74 -17.66 2.67
C PRO A 252 3.83 -19.04 2.02
N ARG A 253 3.39 -20.08 2.74
CA ARG A 253 3.45 -21.48 2.22
C ARG A 253 2.74 -21.59 0.88
N CYS A 254 1.54 -21.01 0.74
CA CYS A 254 0.77 -21.04 -0.49
C CYS A 254 1.54 -20.47 -1.70
N LEU A 255 2.30 -19.38 -1.49
CA LEU A 255 3.10 -18.76 -2.53
C LEU A 255 4.34 -19.59 -2.90
N ALA A 256 4.95 -20.25 -1.92
CA ALA A 256 6.17 -21.03 -2.11
C ALA A 256 5.90 -22.45 -2.65
N GLN A 257 4.71 -23.02 -2.41
CA GLN A 257 4.40 -24.43 -2.65
C GLN A 257 4.69 -24.89 -4.09
N PRO A 258 4.28 -24.18 -5.16
CA PRO A 258 4.59 -24.61 -6.53
C PRO A 258 6.10 -24.72 -6.81
N TYR A 259 6.90 -23.88 -6.16
CA TYR A 259 8.36 -23.85 -6.31
C TYR A 259 9.07 -24.88 -5.43
N LEU A 260 8.44 -25.31 -4.33
CA LEU A 260 8.89 -26.46 -3.54
C LEU A 260 8.66 -27.75 -4.31
N ASP A 261 7.49 -27.91 -4.91
CA ASP A 261 7.08 -29.12 -5.62
C ASP A 261 7.96 -29.39 -6.85
N ASN A 262 8.43 -28.34 -7.51
CA ASN A 262 9.32 -28.45 -8.67
C ASN A 262 10.82 -28.31 -8.32
N GLY A 263 11.16 -28.20 -7.03
CA GLY A 263 12.55 -28.16 -6.56
C GLY A 263 13.29 -26.85 -6.80
N GLN A 264 12.60 -25.76 -7.20
CA GLN A 264 13.19 -24.43 -7.36
C GLN A 264 13.40 -23.73 -6.02
N LEU A 265 12.69 -24.14 -4.99
CA LEU A 265 12.90 -23.75 -3.59
C LEU A 265 13.02 -25.00 -2.72
N LEU A 266 13.76 -24.86 -1.64
CA LEU A 266 13.90 -25.87 -0.60
C LEU A 266 13.45 -25.29 0.73
N GLN A 267 12.48 -25.93 1.38
CA GLN A 267 12.11 -25.57 2.75
C GLN A 267 13.22 -26.01 3.70
N ARG A 268 13.54 -25.16 4.68
CA ARG A 268 14.48 -25.47 5.76
C ARG A 268 13.85 -25.16 7.11
N THR A 269 14.25 -25.94 8.10
CA THR A 269 13.83 -25.73 9.48
C THR A 269 14.74 -24.70 10.13
N THR A 270 14.18 -23.80 10.91
CA THR A 270 14.91 -22.85 11.75
C THR A 270 14.61 -23.13 13.22
N GLU A 271 15.45 -22.67 14.14
CA GLU A 271 15.18 -22.78 15.59
C GLU A 271 13.99 -21.91 16.02
N ASN A 272 13.57 -20.97 15.18
CA ASN A 272 12.45 -20.10 15.47
C ASN A 272 11.11 -20.87 15.39
N THR A 273 10.17 -20.51 16.26
CA THR A 273 8.80 -21.04 16.22
C THR A 273 8.18 -20.87 14.82
N PRO A 274 7.42 -21.88 14.34
CA PRO A 274 6.68 -21.75 13.09
C PRO A 274 5.87 -20.45 13.08
N ARG A 275 6.01 -19.70 12.00
CA ARG A 275 5.38 -18.39 11.89
C ARG A 275 4.03 -18.50 11.21
N VAL A 276 2.98 -18.03 11.89
CA VAL A 276 1.64 -17.89 11.35
C VAL A 276 1.25 -16.42 11.45
N SER A 277 0.80 -15.83 10.36
CA SER A 277 0.25 -14.48 10.37
C SER A 277 -1.27 -14.55 10.34
N HIS A 278 -1.91 -13.87 11.30
CA HIS A 278 -3.36 -13.67 11.31
C HIS A 278 -3.69 -12.48 10.41
N ILE A 279 -4.45 -12.73 9.38
CA ILE A 279 -4.80 -11.75 8.35
C ILE A 279 -6.25 -11.33 8.52
N GLY A 280 -6.51 -10.03 8.35
CA GLY A 280 -7.84 -9.45 8.46
C GLY A 280 -8.16 -8.51 7.28
N TYR A 281 -9.33 -7.90 7.38
CA TYR A 281 -9.74 -6.78 6.56
C TYR A 281 -10.35 -5.68 7.44
N ALA A 282 -10.25 -4.43 7.01
CA ALA A 282 -10.64 -3.28 7.83
C ALA A 282 -11.23 -2.15 6.98
N TRP A 283 -12.16 -1.40 7.57
CA TRP A 283 -12.81 -0.25 6.94
C TRP A 283 -13.13 0.83 7.97
N PRO A 284 -13.37 2.10 7.57
CA PRO A 284 -13.70 3.18 8.50
C PRO A 284 -14.94 2.86 9.34
N SER A 285 -14.90 3.20 10.64
CA SER A 285 -16.02 3.01 11.56
C SER A 285 -17.11 4.05 11.27
N VAL A 286 -18.04 3.69 10.39
CA VAL A 286 -19.22 4.49 10.06
C VAL A 286 -20.48 3.66 10.28
N PRO A 287 -21.63 4.29 10.60
CA PRO A 287 -22.89 3.55 10.70
C PRO A 287 -23.16 2.75 9.41
N LYS A 288 -23.67 1.51 9.52
CA LYS A 288 -23.93 0.64 8.35
C LYS A 288 -24.82 1.32 7.30
N VAL A 289 -25.77 2.17 7.72
CA VAL A 289 -26.63 2.97 6.84
C VAL A 289 -25.84 3.99 5.99
N ALA A 290 -24.63 4.34 6.44
CA ALA A 290 -23.74 5.25 5.72
C ALA A 290 -22.80 4.51 4.75
N LEU A 291 -22.83 3.19 4.66
CA LEU A 291 -22.11 2.42 3.63
C LEU A 291 -22.96 2.34 2.35
N GLY A 292 -22.34 2.52 1.22
CA GLY A 292 -23.01 2.34 -0.07
C GLY A 292 -23.03 0.87 -0.51
N LYS A 293 -23.75 0.61 -1.60
CA LYS A 293 -24.00 -0.74 -2.11
C LYS A 293 -22.71 -1.46 -2.55
N ALA A 294 -21.73 -0.71 -3.09
CA ALA A 294 -20.45 -1.31 -3.47
C ALA A 294 -19.69 -1.83 -2.24
N MET A 295 -19.52 -1.02 -1.20
CA MET A 295 -18.87 -1.43 0.04
C MET A 295 -19.60 -2.61 0.69
N LEU A 296 -20.94 -2.56 0.77
CA LEU A 296 -21.75 -3.64 1.35
C LEU A 296 -21.57 -4.96 0.60
N TRP A 297 -21.45 -4.92 -0.74
CA TRP A 297 -21.18 -6.10 -1.55
C TRP A 297 -19.80 -6.69 -1.23
N TRP A 298 -18.73 -5.86 -1.22
CA TRP A 298 -17.40 -6.32 -0.89
C TRP A 298 -17.31 -6.92 0.52
N LEU A 299 -17.92 -6.28 1.52
CA LEU A 299 -17.96 -6.81 2.88
C LEU A 299 -18.70 -8.15 2.94
N LYS A 300 -19.81 -8.31 2.22
CA LYS A 300 -20.56 -9.56 2.15
C LYS A 300 -19.72 -10.69 1.55
N GLU A 301 -19.01 -10.42 0.45
CA GLU A 301 -18.14 -11.42 -0.18
C GLU A 301 -16.96 -11.82 0.75
N LEU A 302 -16.40 -10.87 1.48
CA LEU A 302 -15.34 -11.14 2.47
C LEU A 302 -15.84 -11.88 3.73
N GLU A 303 -17.14 -11.92 4.00
CA GLU A 303 -17.74 -12.75 5.04
C GLU A 303 -17.84 -14.23 4.64
N SER A 304 -17.84 -14.55 3.36
CA SER A 304 -17.91 -15.92 2.84
C SER A 304 -16.66 -16.73 3.25
N PRO A 305 -16.81 -17.87 3.93
CA PRO A 305 -15.67 -18.72 4.27
C PRO A 305 -14.91 -19.24 3.04
N VAL A 306 -15.61 -19.46 1.93
CA VAL A 306 -15.00 -19.91 0.67
C VAL A 306 -14.11 -18.82 0.09
N THR A 307 -14.64 -17.59 0.00
CA THR A 307 -13.89 -16.43 -0.50
C THR A 307 -12.67 -16.14 0.38
N ARG A 308 -12.83 -16.18 1.72
CA ARG A 308 -11.72 -15.96 2.67
C ARG A 308 -10.59 -16.97 2.46
N ARG A 309 -10.92 -18.25 2.34
CA ARG A 309 -9.92 -19.30 2.08
C ARG A 309 -9.24 -19.08 0.74
N ALA A 310 -9.99 -18.82 -0.33
CA ALA A 310 -9.45 -18.61 -1.66
C ALA A 310 -8.56 -17.35 -1.77
N LEU A 311 -8.77 -16.33 -0.93
CA LEU A 311 -7.92 -15.12 -0.88
C LEU A 311 -6.56 -15.38 -0.22
N LEU A 312 -6.44 -16.43 0.59
CA LEU A 312 -5.22 -16.74 1.36
C LEU A 312 -4.51 -18.01 0.90
N GLU A 313 -5.19 -18.87 0.14
CA GLU A 313 -4.66 -20.14 -0.35
C GLU A 313 -4.68 -20.14 -1.90
N VAL A 314 -3.55 -20.48 -2.53
CA VAL A 314 -3.51 -20.77 -3.97
C VAL A 314 -4.12 -22.16 -4.16
N GLN A 315 -5.15 -22.25 -4.98
CA GLN A 315 -5.74 -23.52 -5.40
C GLN A 315 -4.92 -24.15 -6.51
#